data_25b77b16ec3f744559cb258b4f65d16a
#
_entry.id   25b77b16ec3f744559cb258b4f65d16a
#
_cell.length_a   1.000
_cell.length_b   1.000
_cell.length_c   1.000
_cell.angle_alpha   90.00
_cell.angle_beta   90.00
_cell.angle_gamma   90.00
#
_symmetry.space_group_name_H-M   'P 1'
#
loop_
_entity.id
_entity.type
_entity.pdbx_description
1 polymer ?
#
loop_
_entity_poly.entity_id
_entity_poly.type
_entity_poly.pdbx_seq_one_letter_code
_entity_poly.pdbx_strand_id
1 'polypeptide(L)'
;DSGWGQDIGLSSCSSDXKALGKAKEKKLTVYVGEYCSKKVLGVCLEKKRGYCVFDSKLARIVQEQGRRGQLGIGFGSGKSPDCRGITVDELQKLDFGVMNFSDFYDDLNAGSDIPEDQALLKKAQDIIAEKMKENAP
;
A
#
# COMPACT_ATOMS: atom_id res chain seq x y z
N ASP A 1 -4.34 -2.65 -11.31
CA ASP A 1 -3.52 -3.72 -11.66
C ASP A 1 -2.99 -4.50 -10.49
N SER A 2 -3.05 -5.79 -10.61
CA SER A 2 -2.94 -6.67 -9.47
C SER A 2 -1.58 -6.68 -8.80
N GLY A 3 -0.54 -6.28 -9.44
CA GLY A 3 0.79 -6.36 -8.85
C GLY A 3 1.06 -5.39 -7.72
N TRP A 4 0.13 -4.50 -7.42
CA TRP A 4 0.40 -3.42 -6.46
C TRP A 4 -0.03 -3.72 -5.03
N GLY A 5 -0.84 -4.76 -4.79
CA GLY A 5 -1.22 -5.07 -3.43
C GLY A 5 -2.24 -6.18 -3.32
N GLN A 6 -2.47 -6.60 -2.10
CA GLN A 6 -3.41 -7.65 -1.77
C GLN A 6 -4.38 -7.21 -0.70
N ASP A 7 -5.59 -7.76 -0.77
CA ASP A 7 -6.63 -7.51 0.20
C ASP A 7 -6.57 -8.59 1.28
N ILE A 8 -6.24 -8.20 2.50
CA ILE A 8 -6.15 -9.14 3.62
C ILE A 8 -6.91 -8.57 4.81
N GLY A 9 -7.97 -9.27 5.22
CA GLY A 9 -8.67 -8.94 6.44
C GLY A 9 -8.39 -10.00 7.48
N LEU A 10 -7.64 -9.66 8.51
CA LEU A 10 -7.19 -10.62 9.49
C LEU A 10 -7.72 -10.31 10.86
N SER A 11 -7.98 -11.34 11.65
CA SER A 11 -8.63 -11.16 12.94
C SER A 11 -8.04 -12.00 14.04
N SER A 12 -7.13 -12.88 13.77
CA SER A 12 -6.67 -13.81 14.79
C SER A 12 -5.20 -14.12 14.60
N CYS A 13 -4.69 -14.93 15.51
CA CYS A 13 -3.29 -15.32 15.46
C CYS A 13 -3.07 -16.59 14.64
N SER A 14 -3.85 -16.77 13.61
CA SER A 14 -3.65 -17.86 12.67
C SER A 14 -2.39 -17.64 11.85
N SER A 15 -2.16 -18.53 10.90
CA SER A 15 -1.00 -18.37 10.00
C SER A 15 -1.07 -17.05 9.26
N ASP A 16 -2.26 -16.56 9.03
CA ASP A 16 -2.42 -15.26 8.41
C ASP A 16 -1.88 -14.13 9.28
N UNK A 17 -2.05 -14.30 10.33
CA UNK A 17 -1.66 -13.45 11.10
C UNK A 17 -0.34 -13.29 11.16
N LYS A 18 0.29 -14.30 11.23
CA LYS A 18 1.72 -14.33 11.23
C LYS A 18 2.27 -13.67 9.98
N ALA A 19 1.65 -13.94 8.84
CA ALA A 19 2.07 -13.30 7.61
C ALA A 19 1.88 -11.78 7.70
N LEU A 20 0.80 -11.35 8.30
CA LEU A 20 0.58 -9.91 8.49
C LEU A 20 1.64 -9.32 9.41
N GLY A 21 2.01 -10.02 10.47
CA GLY A 21 3.04 -9.55 11.37
C GLY A 21 4.37 -9.33 10.66
N LYS A 22 4.75 -10.27 9.81
CA LYS A 22 5.98 -10.11 9.03
C LYS A 22 5.87 -8.94 8.06
N ALA A 23 4.72 -8.78 7.42
CA ALA A 23 4.54 -7.67 6.50
C ALA A 23 4.62 -6.33 7.23
N LYS A 24 4.09 -6.26 8.45
CA LYS A 24 4.19 -5.03 9.24
C LYS A 24 5.65 -4.72 9.58
N GLU A 25 6.41 -5.73 9.96
CA GLU A 25 7.82 -5.53 10.26
C GLU A 25 8.58 -4.98 9.07
N LYS A 26 8.20 -5.42 7.88
CA LYS A 26 8.85 -4.97 6.66
C LYS A 26 8.25 -3.67 6.13
N LYS A 27 7.27 -3.13 6.82
CA LYS A 27 6.61 -1.88 6.44
C LYS A 27 5.91 -1.98 5.09
N LEU A 28 5.21 -3.09 4.90
CA LEU A 28 4.48 -3.37 3.67
C LEU A 28 2.98 -3.15 3.82
N THR A 29 2.51 -2.70 4.97
CA THR A 29 1.08 -2.66 5.25
C THR A 29 0.54 -1.25 5.37
N VAL A 30 -0.75 -1.10 5.04
CA VAL A 30 -1.51 0.10 5.32
C VAL A 30 -2.72 -0.33 6.14
N TYR A 31 -2.87 0.25 7.33
CA TYR A 31 -4.04 -0.02 8.15
C TYR A 31 -5.25 0.66 7.53
N VAL A 32 -6.34 -0.08 7.38
CA VAL A 32 -7.53 0.45 6.72
C VAL A 32 -8.62 0.80 7.72
N GLY A 33 -8.86 -0.06 8.69
CA GLY A 33 -9.89 0.24 9.65
C GLY A 33 -10.25 -0.95 10.52
N GLU A 34 -11.01 -0.68 11.57
CA GLU A 34 -11.48 -1.67 12.52
C GLU A 34 -12.97 -1.87 12.30
N TYR A 35 -13.44 -3.08 12.52
CA TYR A 35 -14.87 -3.37 12.41
C TYR A 35 -15.24 -4.45 13.40
N CYS A 36 -16.54 -4.54 13.69
CA CYS A 36 -17.05 -5.56 14.58
C CYS A 36 -17.39 -6.81 13.78
N SER A 37 -16.73 -7.92 14.09
CA SER A 37 -16.94 -9.17 13.39
C SER A 37 -17.97 -10.06 14.07
N LYS A 38 -18.28 -9.80 15.34
CA LYS A 38 -19.26 -10.57 16.06
C LYS A 38 -20.03 -9.66 17.00
N LYS A 39 -21.33 -9.57 16.79
CA LYS A 39 -22.19 -8.68 17.56
C LYS A 39 -23.36 -9.47 18.15
N VAL A 40 -23.62 -9.27 19.42
CA VAL A 40 -24.72 -9.92 20.09
C VAL A 40 -25.51 -8.87 20.87
N LEU A 41 -26.79 -8.75 20.58
CA LEU A 41 -27.68 -7.81 21.25
C LEU A 41 -27.14 -6.39 21.26
N GLY A 42 -26.57 -5.97 20.15
CA GLY A 42 -26.05 -4.62 20.01
C GLY A 42 -24.69 -4.38 20.61
N VAL A 43 -24.08 -5.40 21.20
CA VAL A 43 -22.77 -5.28 21.83
C VAL A 43 -21.74 -6.02 20.97
N CYS A 44 -20.65 -5.36 20.67
CA CYS A 44 -19.59 -5.99 19.88
C CYS A 44 -18.73 -6.87 20.78
N LEU A 45 -18.67 -8.15 20.43
CA LEU A 45 -17.88 -9.13 21.19
C LEU A 45 -16.53 -9.41 20.59
N GLU A 46 -16.35 -9.13 19.30
CA GLU A 46 -15.09 -9.40 18.64
C GLU A 46 -14.83 -8.34 17.60
N LYS A 47 -13.66 -7.70 17.67
CA LYS A 47 -13.26 -6.69 16.71
C LYS A 47 -12.12 -7.21 15.85
N LYS A 48 -12.14 -6.83 14.59
CA LYS A 48 -11.08 -7.18 13.63
C LYS A 48 -10.56 -5.92 12.97
N ARG A 49 -9.36 -6.01 12.46
CA ARG A 49 -8.74 -4.91 11.73
C ARG A 49 -8.39 -5.37 10.33
N GLY A 50 -8.69 -4.51 9.36
CA GLY A 50 -8.38 -4.77 7.98
C GLY A 50 -7.16 -3.99 7.54
N TYR A 51 -6.35 -4.62 6.71
CA TYR A 51 -5.12 -4.02 6.21
C TYR A 51 -5.00 -4.30 4.72
N CYS A 52 -4.27 -3.43 4.03
CA CYS A 52 -3.77 -3.75 2.70
C CYS A 52 -2.30 -4.11 2.83
N VAL A 53 -1.88 -5.17 2.15
CA VAL A 53 -0.50 -5.61 2.16
C VAL A 53 0.06 -5.50 0.76
N PHE A 54 1.21 -4.86 0.63
CA PHE A 54 1.81 -4.61 -0.66
C PHE A 54 3.04 -5.47 -0.86
N ASP A 55 3.42 -5.67 -2.12
CA ASP A 55 4.52 -6.56 -2.46
C ASP A 55 5.87 -5.97 -2.12
N SER A 56 5.96 -4.65 -2.06
CA SER A 56 7.22 -3.99 -1.82
C SER A 56 6.99 -2.73 -1.01
N LYS A 57 8.06 -2.28 -0.36
CA LYS A 57 8.01 -1.06 0.43
C LYS A 57 7.71 0.15 -0.44
N LEU A 58 8.29 0.20 -1.62
CA LEU A 58 8.05 1.31 -2.53
C LEU A 58 6.60 1.34 -2.96
N ALA A 59 6.00 0.18 -3.23
CA ALA A 59 4.58 0.12 -3.58
C ALA A 59 3.72 0.65 -2.43
N ARG A 60 4.04 0.25 -1.21
CA ARG A 60 3.28 0.72 -0.06
C ARG A 60 3.37 2.24 0.06
N ILE A 61 4.57 2.81 -0.08
CA ILE A 61 4.76 4.25 0.03
C ILE A 61 3.95 4.99 -1.03
N VAL A 62 4.05 4.55 -2.28
CA VAL A 62 3.34 5.23 -3.37
C VAL A 62 1.83 5.10 -3.19
N GLN A 63 1.35 3.92 -2.85
CA GLN A 63 -0.07 3.71 -2.66
C GLN A 63 -0.61 4.54 -1.48
N GLU A 64 0.08 4.48 -0.37
CA GLU A 64 -0.40 5.17 0.82
C GLU A 64 -0.40 6.68 0.63
N GLN A 65 0.71 7.23 0.21
CA GLN A 65 0.83 8.68 0.08
C GLN A 65 0.13 9.18 -1.18
N GLY A 66 0.13 8.38 -2.24
CA GLY A 66 -0.55 8.79 -3.45
C GLY A 66 -2.06 8.76 -3.33
N ARG A 67 -2.60 7.62 -2.94
CA ARG A 67 -4.06 7.47 -2.88
C ARG A 67 -4.65 8.29 -1.73
N ARG A 68 -4.14 8.08 -0.53
CA ARG A 68 -4.71 8.73 0.64
C ARG A 68 -4.30 10.19 0.72
N GLY A 69 -3.05 10.49 0.41
CA GLY A 69 -2.53 11.83 0.58
C GLY A 69 -2.84 12.77 -0.58
N GLN A 70 -2.63 12.34 -1.80
CA GLN A 70 -2.72 13.26 -2.94
C GLN A 70 -4.01 13.15 -3.73
N LEU A 71 -4.49 11.93 -3.97
CA LEU A 71 -5.65 11.74 -4.82
C LEU A 71 -6.96 11.78 -4.05
N GLY A 72 -6.89 11.69 -2.73
CA GLY A 72 -8.11 11.66 -1.93
C GLY A 72 -8.90 10.38 -2.08
N ILE A 73 -8.26 9.30 -2.48
CA ILE A 73 -8.88 8.00 -2.66
C ILE A 73 -8.49 7.14 -1.47
N GLY A 74 -9.46 6.70 -0.71
CA GLY A 74 -9.18 5.88 0.46
C GLY A 74 -8.93 4.43 0.12
N PHE A 75 -8.79 3.62 1.16
CA PHE A 75 -8.58 2.19 1.04
C PHE A 75 -9.81 1.39 1.43
N GLY A 76 -10.98 2.00 1.40
CA GLY A 76 -12.20 1.31 1.75
C GLY A 76 -12.42 1.28 3.24
N SER A 77 -13.01 0.20 3.73
CA SER A 77 -13.29 0.05 5.15
C SER A 77 -12.51 -1.14 5.70
N GLY A 78 -12.44 -1.22 7.03
CA GLY A 78 -11.75 -2.33 7.66
C GLY A 78 -12.34 -3.67 7.29
N LYS A 79 -13.66 -3.73 7.16
CA LYS A 79 -14.33 -4.98 6.81
C LYS A 79 -14.14 -5.33 5.33
N SER A 80 -13.99 -4.32 4.49
CA SER A 80 -13.89 -4.52 3.05
C SER A 80 -12.82 -3.57 2.50
N PRO A 81 -11.55 -3.87 2.74
CA PRO A 81 -10.49 -3.00 2.24
C PRO A 81 -10.45 -2.97 0.72
N ASP A 82 -10.18 -1.79 0.19
CA ASP A 82 -9.99 -1.61 -1.24
C ASP A 82 -8.50 -1.52 -1.50
N CYS A 83 -7.88 -2.64 -1.75
CA CYS A 83 -6.44 -2.74 -1.92
C CYS A 83 -6.02 -2.80 -3.39
N ARG A 84 -6.86 -2.31 -4.26
CA ARG A 84 -6.55 -2.32 -5.68
C ARG A 84 -5.29 -1.53 -5.97
N GLY A 85 -4.63 -1.87 -7.03
CA GLY A 85 -3.46 -1.12 -7.43
C GLY A 85 -3.83 0.25 -7.97
N ILE A 86 -2.86 1.14 -7.95
CA ILE A 86 -3.04 2.45 -8.54
C ILE A 86 -3.03 2.31 -10.06
N THR A 87 -3.87 3.07 -10.74
CA THR A 87 -3.92 3.01 -12.20
C THR A 87 -2.81 3.87 -12.80
N VAL A 88 -2.55 3.65 -14.08
CA VAL A 88 -1.54 4.45 -14.77
C VAL A 88 -1.95 5.93 -14.76
N ASP A 89 -3.23 6.21 -15.02
CA ASP A 89 -3.69 7.59 -14.99
C ASP A 89 -3.49 8.22 -13.61
N GLU A 90 -3.79 7.47 -12.57
CA GLU A 90 -3.60 7.98 -11.21
C GLU A 90 -2.13 8.20 -10.91
N LEU A 91 -1.29 7.26 -11.33
CA LEU A 91 0.14 7.37 -11.09
C LEU A 91 0.72 8.63 -11.74
N GLN A 92 0.24 8.94 -12.92
CA GLN A 92 0.72 10.12 -13.65
C GLN A 92 0.31 11.43 -12.98
N LYS A 93 -0.70 11.41 -12.13
CA LYS A 93 -1.14 12.61 -11.42
C LYS A 93 -0.37 12.87 -10.14
N LEU A 94 0.49 11.93 -9.72
CA LEU A 94 1.19 12.05 -8.45
C LEU A 94 2.39 12.97 -8.55
N ASP A 95 2.64 13.67 -7.45
CA ASP A 95 3.86 14.45 -7.30
C ASP A 95 4.80 13.66 -6.39
N PHE A 96 5.77 13.01 -6.99
CA PHE A 96 6.71 12.20 -6.22
C PHE A 96 7.68 13.04 -5.42
N GLY A 97 7.85 14.29 -5.80
CA GLY A 97 8.78 15.17 -5.11
C GLY A 97 8.39 15.51 -3.70
N VAL A 98 7.11 15.37 -3.35
CA VAL A 98 6.66 15.68 -2.00
C VAL A 98 6.40 14.42 -1.18
N MET A 99 6.67 13.25 -1.72
CA MET A 99 6.48 12.01 -0.98
C MET A 99 7.65 11.73 -0.07
N ASN A 100 7.36 11.04 1.03
CA ASN A 100 8.40 10.64 1.99
C ASN A 100 8.81 9.21 1.68
N PHE A 101 10.00 9.04 1.13
CA PHE A 101 10.54 7.73 0.78
C PHE A 101 11.57 7.23 1.79
N SER A 102 11.58 7.77 3.01
CA SER A 102 12.65 7.43 3.95
C SER A 102 12.73 5.95 4.24
N ASP A 103 11.60 5.24 4.32
CA ASP A 103 11.64 3.80 4.58
C ASP A 103 12.37 3.07 3.47
N PHE A 104 12.19 3.50 2.23
CA PHE A 104 12.87 2.90 1.09
C PHE A 104 14.36 3.22 1.10
N TYR A 105 14.70 4.47 1.38
CA TYR A 105 16.10 4.89 1.43
C TYR A 105 16.85 4.21 2.57
N ASP A 106 16.17 3.96 3.69
CA ASP A 106 16.78 3.24 4.79
C ASP A 106 17.24 1.85 4.35
N ASP A 107 16.42 1.17 3.54
CA ASP A 107 16.79 -0.14 3.02
C ASP A 107 18.00 -0.03 2.08
N LEU A 108 18.03 0.95 1.22
CA LEU A 108 19.16 1.15 0.32
C LEU A 108 20.45 1.39 1.10
N ASN A 109 20.38 2.24 2.13
CA ASN A 109 21.54 2.57 2.93
C ASN A 109 22.04 1.37 3.71
N ALA A 110 21.14 0.46 4.08
CA ALA A 110 21.52 -0.75 4.79
C ALA A 110 22.12 -1.82 3.86
N GLY A 111 22.13 -1.56 2.55
CA GLY A 111 22.63 -2.52 1.59
C GLY A 111 21.68 -3.65 1.30
N SER A 112 20.41 -3.47 1.57
CA SER A 112 19.41 -4.52 1.34
C SER A 112 19.19 -4.75 -0.14
N ASP A 113 18.91 -6.00 -0.49
CA ASP A 113 18.51 -6.36 -1.86
C ASP A 113 17.00 -6.25 -1.94
N ILE A 114 16.50 -5.34 -2.76
CA ILE A 114 15.07 -5.08 -2.86
C ILE A 114 14.62 -5.08 -4.31
N PRO A 115 14.70 -6.24 -4.97
CA PRO A 115 14.41 -6.28 -6.42
C PRO A 115 12.99 -5.87 -6.77
N GLU A 116 12.01 -6.16 -5.90
CA GLU A 116 10.65 -5.74 -6.19
C GLU A 116 10.52 -4.22 -6.21
N ASP A 117 11.18 -3.54 -5.27
CA ASP A 117 11.18 -2.08 -5.26
C ASP A 117 11.88 -1.51 -6.47
N GLN A 118 12.99 -2.12 -6.88
CA GLN A 118 13.74 -1.64 -8.04
C GLN A 118 12.91 -1.77 -9.30
N ALA A 119 12.23 -2.89 -9.47
CA ALA A 119 11.39 -3.09 -10.64
C ALA A 119 10.24 -2.08 -10.68
N LEU A 120 9.64 -1.83 -9.54
CA LEU A 120 8.55 -0.87 -9.46
C LEU A 120 9.04 0.54 -9.74
N LEU A 121 10.20 0.89 -9.22
CA LEU A 121 10.76 2.21 -9.44
C LEU A 121 11.03 2.44 -10.93
N LYS A 122 11.58 1.45 -11.61
CA LYS A 122 11.81 1.59 -13.04
C LYS A 122 10.52 1.76 -13.80
N LYS A 123 9.50 1.00 -13.44
CA LYS A 123 8.20 1.12 -14.07
C LYS A 123 7.62 2.52 -13.89
N ALA A 124 7.72 3.05 -12.68
CA ALA A 124 7.23 4.39 -12.40
C ALA A 124 8.02 5.44 -13.18
N GLN A 125 9.33 5.28 -13.25
CA GLN A 125 10.16 6.21 -14.00
C GLN A 125 9.81 6.20 -15.49
N ASP A 126 9.54 5.03 -16.04
CA ASP A 126 9.16 4.92 -17.44
C ASP A 126 7.84 5.62 -17.71
N ILE A 127 6.88 5.47 -16.82
CA ILE A 127 5.58 6.11 -16.97
C ILE A 127 5.73 7.63 -16.87
N ILE A 128 6.52 8.11 -15.94
CA ILE A 128 6.74 9.53 -15.77
C ILE A 128 7.45 10.11 -17.01
N ALA A 129 8.43 9.40 -17.52
CA ALA A 129 9.14 9.85 -18.72
C ALA A 129 8.19 9.97 -19.90
N GLU A 130 7.28 9.01 -20.04
CA GLU A 130 6.31 9.05 -21.12
C GLU A 130 5.39 10.26 -20.97
N LYS A 131 4.97 10.56 -19.76
CA LYS A 131 4.12 11.71 -19.51
C LYS A 131 4.85 13.01 -19.81
N MET A 132 6.09 13.11 -19.40
CA MET A 132 6.89 14.31 -19.70
C MET A 132 7.05 14.50 -21.19
N LYS A 133 7.23 13.42 -21.92
CA LYS A 133 7.35 13.47 -23.37
C LYS A 133 6.06 14.01 -24.00
N GLU A 134 4.92 13.56 -23.50
CA GLU A 134 3.63 14.04 -24.01
C GLU A 134 3.44 15.53 -23.77
N ASN A 135 4.00 16.04 -22.70
CA ASN A 135 3.83 17.45 -22.34
C ASN A 135 4.94 18.35 -22.83
N ALA A 136 5.90 17.80 -23.56
CA ALA A 136 7.00 18.61 -24.08
C ALA A 136 6.51 19.56 -25.16
N PRO A 137 7.06 20.77 -25.22
CA PRO A 137 6.67 21.73 -26.27
C PRO A 137 7.05 21.26 -27.67
#